data_cc720dd4b88a968ed9713dcdb8af0bd1
#
_entry.id   cc720dd4b88a968ed9713dcdb8af0bd1
#
_cell.length_a   1.000
_cell.length_b   1.000
_cell.length_c   1.000
_cell.angle_alpha   90.00
_cell.angle_beta   90.00
_cell.angle_gamma   90.00
#
_symmetry.space_group_name_H-M   'P 1'
#
loop_
_entity.id
_entity.type
_entity.pdbx_description
1 polymer ?
#
loop_
_entity_poly.entity_id
_entity_poly.type
_entity_poly.pdbx_seq_one_letter_code
_entity_poly.pdbx_strand_id
1 'polypeptide(L)'
;MVNFTSFRLAHTSPGEVSATHLLDFFESAPSLRQVELRASAPTSGAQHGRLVSLDCLERMYVLEGGPSPSLLDHLLIPAGAWLMTQVDLFGPFPRCLDKNLSNSTKICLTIHEWYPRVRFSGPNGRIDMVLGTVQFSTTDLMLKSLAQFDTSKVKRLEINDAGPSSRDLPYQTLLPMTALRTLTLHHCQSPHLFINALHPSMSSNVVACPKLEELILVLRTHETLEIKDVMEMAAARASRGAKFRSVRIVGSNEVIQIDSLELKKHVLHVECGPDVGIPYYDSGDES
;
A
#
# COMPACT_ATOMS: atom_id res chain seq x y z
N MET A 1 22.11 -20.45 -28.51
CA MET A 1 21.71 -19.69 -27.29
C MET A 1 20.51 -20.40 -26.69
N VAL A 2 20.60 -20.76 -25.42
CA VAL A 2 19.46 -21.33 -24.70
C VAL A 2 18.60 -20.15 -24.22
N ASN A 3 17.36 -20.06 -24.68
CA ASN A 3 16.45 -18.98 -24.24
C ASN A 3 15.76 -19.42 -22.94
N PHE A 4 16.32 -19.03 -21.82
CA PHE A 4 15.66 -19.16 -20.53
C PHE A 4 14.59 -18.09 -20.38
N THR A 5 13.35 -18.48 -20.20
CA THR A 5 12.23 -17.56 -19.94
C THR A 5 11.78 -17.56 -18.46
N SER A 6 12.18 -18.58 -17.70
CA SER A 6 11.84 -18.70 -16.27
C SER A 6 13.04 -19.23 -15.50
N PHE A 7 13.25 -18.63 -14.31
CA PHE A 7 14.28 -19.01 -13.37
C PHE A 7 13.68 -19.12 -11.96
N ARG A 8 13.94 -20.25 -11.31
CA ARG A 8 13.51 -20.48 -9.93
C ARG A 8 14.68 -20.97 -9.09
N LEU A 9 14.93 -20.28 -7.99
CA LEU A 9 15.89 -20.66 -6.96
C LEU A 9 15.14 -20.79 -5.63
N ALA A 10 15.16 -21.99 -5.04
CA ALA A 10 14.49 -22.26 -3.77
C ALA A 10 15.42 -22.99 -2.82
N HIS A 11 15.35 -22.68 -1.53
CA HIS A 11 15.98 -23.44 -0.44
C HIS A 11 17.51 -23.63 -0.57
N THR A 12 18.24 -22.59 -0.93
CA THR A 12 19.70 -22.62 -0.84
C THR A 12 20.14 -22.33 0.58
N SER A 13 21.18 -23.00 1.03
CA SER A 13 21.83 -22.66 2.30
C SER A 13 22.44 -21.25 2.25
N PRO A 14 22.43 -20.49 3.35
CA PRO A 14 23.04 -19.17 3.38
C PRO A 14 24.49 -19.23 2.87
N GLY A 15 24.82 -18.42 1.87
CA GLY A 15 26.17 -18.32 1.30
C GLY A 15 26.47 -19.23 0.10
N GLU A 16 25.58 -20.14 -0.31
CA GLU A 16 25.82 -21.00 -1.48
C GLU A 16 25.73 -20.24 -2.81
N VAL A 17 24.89 -19.21 -2.88
CA VAL A 17 24.74 -18.39 -4.11
C VAL A 17 25.06 -16.94 -3.77
N SER A 18 26.06 -16.36 -4.44
CA SER A 18 26.39 -14.96 -4.26
C SER A 18 25.53 -14.08 -5.17
N ALA A 19 25.31 -12.81 -4.76
CA ALA A 19 24.63 -11.82 -5.60
C ALA A 19 25.35 -11.65 -6.95
N THR A 20 26.67 -11.73 -7.00
CA THR A 20 27.45 -11.67 -8.24
C THR A 20 27.07 -12.79 -9.20
N HIS A 21 26.99 -14.04 -8.72
CA HIS A 21 26.61 -15.16 -9.59
C HIS A 21 25.20 -15.00 -10.14
N LEU A 22 24.23 -14.49 -9.34
CA LEU A 22 22.89 -14.20 -9.83
C LEU A 22 22.89 -13.11 -10.88
N LEU A 23 23.65 -12.03 -10.66
CA LEU A 23 23.77 -10.95 -11.64
C LEU A 23 24.43 -11.42 -12.94
N ASP A 24 25.50 -12.26 -12.88
CA ASP A 24 26.13 -12.86 -14.05
C ASP A 24 25.13 -13.73 -14.83
N PHE A 25 24.34 -14.52 -14.11
CA PHE A 25 23.29 -15.33 -14.73
C PHE A 25 22.23 -14.43 -15.40
N PHE A 26 21.74 -13.39 -14.74
CA PHE A 26 20.74 -12.49 -15.30
C PHE A 26 21.24 -11.74 -16.54
N GLU A 27 22.48 -11.30 -16.54
CA GLU A 27 23.11 -10.72 -17.76
C GLU A 27 23.19 -11.72 -18.91
N SER A 28 23.42 -12.98 -18.61
CA SER A 28 23.50 -14.04 -19.63
C SER A 28 22.15 -14.49 -20.17
N ALA A 29 21.05 -14.10 -19.50
CA ALA A 29 19.68 -14.55 -19.79
C ALA A 29 18.73 -13.35 -20.03
N PRO A 30 18.94 -12.51 -21.06
CA PRO A 30 18.17 -11.29 -21.29
C PRO A 30 16.69 -11.52 -21.65
N SER A 31 16.29 -12.76 -21.98
CA SER A 31 14.92 -13.15 -22.30
C SER A 31 14.11 -13.65 -21.09
N LEU A 32 14.65 -13.49 -19.87
CA LEU A 32 13.94 -13.87 -18.65
C LEU A 32 12.65 -13.06 -18.49
N ARG A 33 11.53 -13.78 -18.32
CA ARG A 33 10.21 -13.23 -18.06
C ARG A 33 9.76 -13.45 -16.63
N GLN A 34 10.21 -14.54 -16.00
CA GLN A 34 9.82 -14.90 -14.66
C GLN A 34 11.04 -15.26 -13.80
N VAL A 35 11.13 -14.67 -12.63
CA VAL A 35 12.19 -14.92 -11.66
C VAL A 35 11.56 -15.19 -10.30
N GLU A 36 11.91 -16.30 -9.68
CA GLU A 36 11.49 -16.65 -8.32
C GLU A 36 12.72 -16.97 -7.48
N LEU A 37 12.95 -16.16 -6.45
CA LEU A 37 14.03 -16.34 -5.49
C LEU A 37 13.40 -16.52 -4.09
N ARG A 38 13.48 -17.73 -3.57
CA ARG A 38 13.04 -18.08 -2.20
C ARG A 38 14.22 -18.51 -1.35
N ALA A 39 15.33 -17.84 -1.48
CA ALA A 39 16.55 -18.18 -0.77
C ALA A 39 16.85 -17.15 0.30
N SER A 40 17.62 -17.55 1.30
CA SER A 40 18.29 -16.59 2.17
C SER A 40 19.10 -15.64 1.30
N ALA A 41 18.96 -14.33 1.56
CA ALA A 41 19.62 -13.30 0.77
C ALA A 41 21.10 -13.65 0.55
N PRO A 42 21.61 -13.49 -0.68
CA PRO A 42 23.04 -13.64 -0.92
C PRO A 42 23.79 -12.60 -0.08
N THR A 43 24.51 -13.08 0.92
CA THR A 43 25.06 -12.28 2.01
C THR A 43 26.30 -11.47 1.65
N SER A 44 26.82 -11.57 0.42
CA SER A 44 28.05 -10.85 0.07
C SER A 44 28.27 -10.76 -1.44
N GLY A 45 28.92 -9.71 -1.87
CA GLY A 45 29.72 -9.69 -3.09
C GLY A 45 29.18 -8.95 -4.31
N ALA A 46 28.05 -8.25 -4.24
CA ALA A 46 27.68 -7.39 -5.37
C ALA A 46 28.64 -6.21 -5.47
N GLN A 47 29.24 -6.03 -6.65
CA GLN A 47 30.12 -4.90 -6.90
C GLN A 47 29.29 -3.60 -6.89
N HIS A 48 29.73 -2.62 -6.12
CA HIS A 48 29.10 -1.31 -6.06
C HIS A 48 28.93 -0.73 -7.46
N GLY A 49 27.71 -0.31 -7.82
CA GLY A 49 27.40 0.35 -9.07
C GLY A 49 27.08 -0.57 -10.26
N ARG A 50 27.14 -1.90 -10.12
CA ARG A 50 26.69 -2.82 -11.17
C ARG A 50 25.17 -2.79 -11.28
N LEU A 51 24.65 -2.62 -12.50
CA LEU A 51 23.23 -2.66 -12.82
C LEU A 51 22.99 -3.64 -13.97
N VAL A 52 22.04 -4.56 -13.79
CA VAL A 52 21.64 -5.54 -14.79
C VAL A 52 20.20 -5.25 -15.24
N SER A 53 20.00 -5.11 -16.55
CA SER A 53 18.66 -4.89 -17.10
C SER A 53 17.95 -6.20 -17.37
N LEU A 54 16.69 -6.29 -16.92
CA LEU A 54 15.79 -7.42 -17.15
C LEU A 54 14.62 -6.97 -18.04
N ASP A 55 14.90 -6.48 -19.23
CA ASP A 55 13.94 -5.79 -20.10
C ASP A 55 12.69 -6.61 -20.45
N CYS A 56 12.80 -7.95 -20.47
CA CYS A 56 11.71 -8.87 -20.76
C CYS A 56 10.94 -9.34 -19.51
N LEU A 57 11.33 -8.86 -18.30
CA LEU A 57 10.75 -9.35 -17.06
C LEU A 57 9.27 -8.96 -16.94
N GLU A 58 8.44 -9.98 -16.72
CA GLU A 58 7.01 -9.83 -16.47
C GLU A 58 6.65 -10.02 -14.99
N ARG A 59 7.36 -10.96 -14.32
CA ARG A 59 7.11 -11.30 -12.92
C ARG A 59 8.40 -11.57 -12.17
N MET A 60 8.52 -11.00 -10.97
CA MET A 60 9.62 -11.29 -10.06
C MET A 60 9.11 -11.48 -8.63
N TYR A 61 9.51 -12.58 -8.05
CA TYR A 61 9.21 -12.95 -6.67
C TYR A 61 10.53 -13.09 -5.91
N VAL A 62 10.74 -12.23 -4.92
CA VAL A 62 11.97 -12.22 -4.11
C VAL A 62 11.60 -12.19 -2.65
N LEU A 63 11.85 -13.29 -1.95
CA LEU A 63 11.81 -13.37 -0.50
C LEU A 63 13.23 -13.41 0.02
N GLU A 64 13.76 -12.27 0.41
CA GLU A 64 15.08 -12.15 1.02
C GLU A 64 14.92 -12.13 2.56
N GLY A 65 15.54 -13.08 3.22
CA GLY A 65 15.60 -13.11 4.69
C GLY A 65 16.84 -12.38 5.19
N GLY A 66 16.74 -11.08 5.50
CA GLY A 66 17.82 -10.38 6.19
C GLY A 66 18.12 -8.95 5.70
N PRO A 67 18.91 -8.17 6.45
CA PRO A 67 19.22 -6.76 6.20
C PRO A 67 20.33 -6.52 5.17
N SER A 68 20.55 -7.43 4.24
CA SER A 68 21.58 -7.30 3.21
C SER A 68 21.19 -6.23 2.17
N PRO A 69 22.15 -5.51 1.56
CA PRO A 69 21.86 -4.66 0.43
C PRO A 69 21.14 -5.51 -0.62
N SER A 70 19.94 -5.10 -0.93
CA SER A 70 19.00 -5.88 -1.73
C SER A 70 19.60 -6.19 -3.10
N LEU A 71 19.53 -7.43 -3.55
CA LEU A 71 19.82 -7.80 -4.94
C LEU A 71 19.06 -6.87 -5.90
N LEU A 72 17.87 -6.42 -5.48
CA LEU A 72 17.04 -5.49 -6.24
C LEU A 72 17.73 -4.15 -6.54
N ASP A 73 18.67 -3.68 -5.69
CA ASP A 73 19.43 -2.45 -5.95
C ASP A 73 20.35 -2.54 -7.17
N HIS A 74 20.60 -3.75 -7.63
CA HIS A 74 21.44 -4.05 -8.80
C HIS A 74 20.64 -4.39 -10.06
N LEU A 75 19.30 -4.29 -10.01
CA LEU A 75 18.43 -4.66 -11.12
C LEU A 75 17.68 -3.44 -11.67
N LEU A 76 17.63 -3.35 -13.00
CA LEU A 76 16.72 -2.47 -13.71
C LEU A 76 15.50 -3.28 -14.11
N ILE A 77 14.39 -3.06 -13.39
CA ILE A 77 13.14 -3.79 -13.56
C ILE A 77 12.20 -2.96 -14.43
N PRO A 78 11.58 -3.53 -15.48
CA PRO A 78 10.60 -2.84 -16.30
C PRO A 78 9.43 -2.33 -15.45
N ALA A 79 8.94 -1.13 -15.76
CA ALA A 79 7.82 -0.53 -15.03
C ALA A 79 6.54 -1.39 -15.09
N GLY A 80 6.36 -2.21 -16.14
CA GLY A 80 5.22 -3.11 -16.30
C GLY A 80 5.34 -4.46 -15.55
N ALA A 81 6.48 -4.76 -14.96
CA ALA A 81 6.67 -6.02 -14.26
C ALA A 81 5.89 -6.06 -12.94
N TRP A 82 5.34 -7.23 -12.63
CA TRP A 82 4.84 -7.50 -11.30
C TRP A 82 6.00 -7.94 -10.40
N LEU A 83 6.23 -7.20 -9.35
CA LEU A 83 7.24 -7.52 -8.34
C LEU A 83 6.57 -7.85 -7.02
N MET A 84 6.93 -8.98 -6.43
CA MET A 84 6.64 -9.32 -5.05
C MET A 84 7.95 -9.45 -4.30
N THR A 85 8.13 -8.69 -3.23
CA THR A 85 9.35 -8.72 -2.41
C THR A 85 9.03 -8.62 -0.93
N GLN A 86 9.87 -9.24 -0.12
CA GLN A 86 9.90 -8.99 1.31
C GLN A 86 10.87 -7.85 1.59
N VAL A 87 10.42 -6.86 2.33
CA VAL A 87 11.25 -5.71 2.72
C VAL A 87 11.31 -5.57 4.23
N ASP A 88 12.43 -5.06 4.71
CA ASP A 88 12.55 -4.63 6.09
C ASP A 88 11.99 -3.20 6.22
N LEU A 89 11.03 -3.02 7.12
CA LEU A 89 10.42 -1.71 7.40
C LEU A 89 11.41 -0.68 7.94
N PHE A 90 12.52 -1.13 8.50
CA PHE A 90 13.54 -0.27 9.09
C PHE A 90 14.70 0.02 8.14
N GLY A 91 14.75 -0.69 7.01
CA GLY A 91 15.76 -0.53 5.98
C GLY A 91 15.38 0.50 4.91
N PRO A 92 16.35 0.98 4.14
CA PRO A 92 16.05 1.75 2.94
C PRO A 92 15.35 0.85 1.91
N PHE A 93 14.34 1.40 1.25
CA PHE A 93 13.72 0.69 0.13
C PHE A 93 14.68 0.59 -1.06
N PRO A 94 14.62 -0.52 -1.83
CA PRO A 94 15.44 -0.68 -3.02
C PRO A 94 15.19 0.47 -4.02
N ARG A 95 16.24 1.17 -4.42
CA ARG A 95 16.16 2.34 -5.32
C ARG A 95 15.57 2.01 -6.69
N CYS A 96 15.72 0.76 -7.14
CA CYS A 96 15.11 0.31 -8.41
C CYS A 96 13.59 0.44 -8.41
N LEU A 97 12.95 0.49 -7.23
CA LEU A 97 11.51 0.61 -7.08
C LEU A 97 11.01 2.06 -7.15
N ASP A 98 11.87 3.06 -6.94
CA ASP A 98 11.49 4.47 -6.86
C ASP A 98 10.68 4.91 -8.09
N LYS A 99 11.12 4.52 -9.28
CA LYS A 99 10.45 4.86 -10.53
C LYS A 99 9.06 4.23 -10.65
N ASN A 100 8.92 2.99 -10.19
CA ASN A 100 7.65 2.26 -10.25
C ASN A 100 6.69 2.75 -9.15
N LEU A 101 7.21 3.02 -7.96
CA LEU A 101 6.45 3.54 -6.83
C LEU A 101 5.93 4.96 -7.10
N SER A 102 6.77 5.86 -7.65
CA SER A 102 6.39 7.24 -7.97
C SER A 102 5.32 7.37 -9.06
N ASN A 103 5.06 6.31 -9.83
CA ASN A 103 3.99 6.25 -10.83
C ASN A 103 2.75 5.50 -10.35
N SER A 104 2.74 5.03 -9.12
CA SER A 104 1.61 4.33 -8.55
C SER A 104 0.42 5.26 -8.35
N THR A 105 -0.76 4.78 -8.72
CA THR A 105 -2.02 5.53 -8.58
C THR A 105 -2.95 4.90 -7.55
N LYS A 106 -2.67 3.68 -7.14
CA LYS A 106 -3.40 2.97 -6.08
C LYS A 106 -2.41 2.38 -5.07
N ILE A 107 -2.71 2.56 -3.79
CA ILE A 107 -2.03 1.90 -2.67
C ILE A 107 -3.08 1.11 -1.90
N CYS A 108 -2.76 -0.14 -1.57
CA CYS A 108 -3.55 -0.98 -0.68
C CYS A 108 -2.64 -1.45 0.46
N LEU A 109 -3.01 -1.10 1.68
CA LEU A 109 -2.38 -1.57 2.91
C LEU A 109 -3.24 -2.68 3.49
N THR A 110 -2.67 -3.84 3.74
CA THR A 110 -3.34 -4.93 4.45
C THR A 110 -2.51 -5.27 5.69
N ILE A 111 -3.08 -5.02 6.85
CA ILE A 111 -2.41 -5.19 8.13
C ILE A 111 -2.92 -6.49 8.72
N HIS A 112 -2.39 -7.60 8.22
CA HIS A 112 -2.63 -8.90 8.79
C HIS A 112 -1.60 -9.19 9.89
N GLU A 113 -2.01 -9.85 10.98
CA GLU A 113 -1.16 -10.13 12.14
C GLU A 113 0.16 -10.83 11.79
N TRP A 114 0.16 -11.66 10.75
CA TRP A 114 1.32 -12.47 10.37
C TRP A 114 2.11 -11.95 9.18
N TYR A 115 1.44 -11.30 8.21
CA TYR A 115 2.06 -10.87 6.96
C TYR A 115 1.48 -9.52 6.49
N PRO A 116 1.88 -8.43 7.14
CA PRO A 116 1.46 -7.11 6.68
C PRO A 116 2.00 -6.87 5.26
N ARG A 117 1.14 -6.33 4.41
CA ARG A 117 1.43 -6.14 2.98
C ARG A 117 1.11 -4.72 2.54
N VAL A 118 2.00 -4.16 1.75
CA VAL A 118 1.74 -2.93 0.99
C VAL A 118 1.74 -3.26 -0.49
N ARG A 119 0.65 -2.95 -1.15
CA ARG A 119 0.51 -3.12 -2.60
C ARG A 119 0.45 -1.76 -3.27
N PHE A 120 1.35 -1.52 -4.18
CA PHE A 120 1.34 -0.38 -5.08
C PHE A 120 0.89 -0.84 -6.46
N SER A 121 -0.04 -0.11 -7.07
CA SER A 121 -0.52 -0.41 -8.42
C SER A 121 -0.64 0.87 -9.22
N GLY A 122 -0.33 0.77 -10.51
CA GLY A 122 -0.42 1.88 -11.45
C GLY A 122 -0.62 1.38 -12.87
N PRO A 123 -0.69 2.30 -13.85
CA PRO A 123 -0.88 1.94 -15.24
C PRO A 123 0.25 1.06 -15.80
N ASN A 124 1.42 1.09 -15.16
CA ASN A 124 2.64 0.46 -15.64
C ASN A 124 3.09 -0.74 -14.79
N GLY A 125 2.27 -1.23 -13.87
CA GLY A 125 2.65 -2.43 -13.11
C GLY A 125 2.14 -2.46 -11.67
N ARG A 126 2.57 -3.50 -10.95
CA ARG A 126 2.17 -3.78 -9.58
C ARG A 126 3.37 -4.21 -8.76
N ILE A 127 3.50 -3.66 -7.56
CA ILE A 127 4.49 -4.05 -6.56
C ILE A 127 3.75 -4.48 -5.31
N ASP A 128 3.99 -5.69 -4.88
CA ASP A 128 3.54 -6.24 -3.60
C ASP A 128 4.75 -6.35 -2.66
N MET A 129 4.74 -5.60 -1.58
CA MET A 129 5.75 -5.70 -0.54
C MET A 129 5.17 -6.39 0.68
N VAL A 130 5.73 -7.53 1.02
CA VAL A 130 5.46 -8.24 2.28
C VAL A 130 6.45 -7.73 3.30
N LEU A 131 5.92 -7.28 4.43
CA LEU A 131 6.77 -6.76 5.50
C LEU A 131 7.15 -7.92 6.42
N GLY A 132 8.43 -8.00 6.75
CA GLY A 132 8.93 -9.04 7.68
C GLY A 132 8.21 -8.98 9.02
N THR A 133 8.23 -10.07 9.77
CA THR A 133 7.54 -10.22 11.07
C THR A 133 7.87 -9.07 12.01
N VAL A 134 6.91 -8.20 12.27
CA VAL A 134 7.04 -7.08 13.19
C VAL A 134 6.25 -7.40 14.45
N GLN A 135 6.91 -7.41 15.60
CA GLN A 135 6.30 -7.75 16.88
C GLN A 135 5.43 -6.62 17.47
N PHE A 136 5.46 -5.39 16.92
CA PHE A 136 4.78 -4.22 17.51
C PHE A 136 4.24 -3.26 16.46
N SER A 137 3.04 -2.73 16.71
CA SER A 137 2.40 -1.60 15.99
C SER A 137 2.69 -1.53 14.48
N THR A 138 2.39 -2.62 13.80
CA THR A 138 2.62 -2.76 12.35
C THR A 138 1.96 -1.64 11.56
N THR A 139 0.77 -1.17 11.98
CA THR A 139 0.06 -0.05 11.35
C THR A 139 0.88 1.22 11.34
N ASP A 140 1.45 1.60 12.49
CA ASP A 140 2.21 2.85 12.62
C ASP A 140 3.46 2.83 11.74
N LEU A 141 4.14 1.70 11.68
CA LEU A 141 5.31 1.52 10.84
C LEU A 141 4.96 1.59 9.36
N MET A 142 3.86 0.94 8.95
CA MET A 142 3.40 0.99 7.57
C MET A 142 3.00 2.40 7.14
N LEU A 143 2.28 3.13 7.98
CA LEU A 143 1.90 4.52 7.70
C LEU A 143 3.14 5.43 7.62
N LYS A 144 4.11 5.26 8.52
CA LYS A 144 5.40 5.98 8.46
C LYS A 144 6.20 5.65 7.22
N SER A 145 6.20 4.38 6.80
CA SER A 145 6.91 3.95 5.60
C SER A 145 6.34 4.60 4.35
N LEU A 146 5.02 4.81 4.28
CA LEU A 146 4.40 5.52 3.15
C LEU A 146 4.92 6.95 3.00
N ALA A 147 5.30 7.62 4.09
CA ALA A 147 5.84 8.97 4.04
C ALA A 147 7.23 9.05 3.35
N GLN A 148 7.89 7.91 3.12
CA GLN A 148 9.16 7.85 2.39
C GLN A 148 8.97 7.90 0.87
N PHE A 149 7.74 7.71 0.38
CA PHE A 149 7.43 7.70 -1.04
C PHE A 149 6.76 8.98 -1.49
N ASP A 150 6.94 9.33 -2.78
CA ASP A 150 6.11 10.35 -3.41
C ASP A 150 4.70 9.80 -3.66
N THR A 151 3.80 10.10 -2.74
CA THR A 151 2.40 9.69 -2.80
C THR A 151 1.48 10.74 -3.46
N SER A 152 2.04 11.81 -4.00
CA SER A 152 1.28 12.94 -4.58
C SER A 152 0.40 12.54 -5.77
N LYS A 153 0.74 11.46 -6.49
CA LYS A 153 -0.02 10.93 -7.64
C LYS A 153 -1.05 9.86 -7.27
N VAL A 154 -1.08 9.43 -6.02
CA VAL A 154 -2.01 8.39 -5.55
C VAL A 154 -3.43 8.91 -5.62
N LYS A 155 -4.29 8.18 -6.35
CA LYS A 155 -5.71 8.48 -6.54
C LYS A 155 -6.62 7.63 -5.67
N ARG A 156 -6.16 6.44 -5.28
CA ARG A 156 -6.92 5.51 -4.43
C ARG A 156 -6.02 4.95 -3.32
N LEU A 157 -6.49 5.09 -2.10
CA LEU A 157 -5.90 4.48 -0.92
C LEU A 157 -6.91 3.54 -0.28
N GLU A 158 -6.49 2.32 -0.03
CA GLU A 158 -7.27 1.28 0.62
C GLU A 158 -6.49 0.78 1.84
N ILE A 159 -7.11 0.76 2.99
CA ILE A 159 -6.48 0.39 4.25
C ILE A 159 -7.36 -0.67 4.91
N ASN A 160 -6.79 -1.85 5.15
CA ASN A 160 -7.48 -3.00 5.71
C ASN A 160 -6.89 -3.35 7.08
N ASP A 161 -7.76 -3.58 8.06
CA ASP A 161 -7.43 -4.04 9.43
C ASP A 161 -6.46 -3.12 10.21
N ALA A 162 -6.42 -1.83 9.89
CA ALA A 162 -5.51 -0.88 10.52
C ALA A 162 -6.00 -0.41 11.89
N GLY A 163 -5.06 -0.31 12.84
CA GLY A 163 -5.27 0.30 14.14
C GLY A 163 -4.09 1.25 14.48
N PRO A 164 -4.07 2.49 13.94
CA PRO A 164 -3.02 3.43 14.30
C PRO A 164 -3.08 3.77 15.79
N SER A 165 -1.92 3.86 16.43
CA SER A 165 -1.83 4.19 17.86
C SER A 165 -1.79 5.71 18.11
N SER A 166 -1.48 6.50 17.09
CA SER A 166 -1.33 7.95 17.16
C SER A 166 -2.29 8.66 16.22
N ARG A 167 -2.88 9.76 16.71
CA ARG A 167 -3.76 10.62 15.89
C ARG A 167 -3.03 11.34 14.76
N ASP A 168 -1.75 11.60 14.93
CA ASP A 168 -0.98 12.38 13.97
C ASP A 168 -0.56 11.57 12.73
N LEU A 169 -0.43 10.25 12.86
CA LEU A 169 0.04 9.39 11.79
C LEU A 169 -0.88 9.37 10.56
N PRO A 170 -2.21 9.17 10.71
CA PRO A 170 -3.10 9.27 9.57
C PRO A 170 -3.02 10.62 8.86
N TYR A 171 -2.90 11.72 9.62
CA TYR A 171 -2.77 13.06 9.05
C TYR A 171 -1.48 13.22 8.24
N GLN A 172 -0.33 12.82 8.82
CA GLN A 172 0.97 12.88 8.13
C GLN A 172 0.98 12.03 6.86
N THR A 173 0.30 10.87 6.89
CA THR A 173 0.18 9.98 5.73
C THR A 173 -0.70 10.56 4.64
N LEU A 174 -1.84 11.16 4.99
CA LEU A 174 -2.81 11.69 4.04
C LEU A 174 -2.43 13.05 3.47
N LEU A 175 -1.69 13.85 4.21
CA LEU A 175 -1.33 15.23 3.80
C LEU A 175 -0.62 15.31 2.45
N PRO A 176 0.39 14.47 2.12
CA PRO A 176 1.05 14.50 0.82
C PRO A 176 0.21 13.94 -0.34
N MET A 177 -0.90 13.24 -0.08
CA MET A 177 -1.73 12.60 -1.09
C MET A 177 -2.70 13.60 -1.77
N THR A 178 -2.15 14.60 -2.42
CA THR A 178 -2.93 15.72 -3.00
C THR A 178 -3.81 15.32 -4.19
N ALA A 179 -3.54 14.18 -4.84
CA ALA A 179 -4.35 13.64 -5.93
C ALA A 179 -5.38 12.60 -5.49
N LEU A 180 -5.44 12.27 -4.19
CA LEU A 180 -6.33 11.23 -3.67
C LEU A 180 -7.80 11.57 -3.94
N ARG A 181 -8.52 10.61 -4.57
CA ARG A 181 -9.94 10.72 -4.91
C ARG A 181 -10.81 9.75 -4.13
N THR A 182 -10.28 8.57 -3.83
CA THR A 182 -11.01 7.52 -3.10
C THR A 182 -10.17 7.05 -1.91
N LEU A 183 -10.77 7.10 -0.73
CA LEU A 183 -10.24 6.48 0.47
C LEU A 183 -11.19 5.38 0.94
N THR A 184 -10.67 4.18 1.11
CA THR A 184 -11.43 3.04 1.64
C THR A 184 -10.77 2.55 2.93
N LEU A 185 -11.56 2.47 4.00
CA LEU A 185 -11.16 1.93 5.29
C LEU A 185 -11.96 0.67 5.56
N HIS A 186 -11.30 -0.50 5.51
CA HIS A 186 -11.92 -1.79 5.80
C HIS A 186 -11.51 -2.25 7.20
N HIS A 187 -12.50 -2.47 8.07
CA HIS A 187 -12.30 -3.10 9.38
C HIS A 187 -11.19 -2.45 10.21
N CYS A 188 -11.06 -1.13 10.08
CA CYS A 188 -10.07 -0.36 10.84
C CYS A 188 -10.51 -0.27 12.32
N GLN A 189 -9.64 -0.67 13.25
CA GLN A 189 -9.93 -0.65 14.69
C GLN A 189 -10.18 0.77 15.24
N SER A 190 -9.66 1.80 14.57
CA SER A 190 -9.79 3.20 14.99
C SER A 190 -10.12 4.10 13.80
N PRO A 191 -11.25 3.91 13.11
CA PRO A 191 -11.60 4.68 11.91
C PRO A 191 -11.74 6.18 12.21
N HIS A 192 -12.11 6.55 13.44
CA HIS A 192 -12.22 7.94 13.88
C HIS A 192 -10.89 8.71 13.76
N LEU A 193 -9.73 8.06 13.87
CA LEU A 193 -8.44 8.73 13.69
C LEU A 193 -8.21 9.19 12.26
N PHE A 194 -8.67 8.41 11.28
CA PHE A 194 -8.64 8.81 9.87
C PHE A 194 -9.67 9.91 9.57
N ILE A 195 -10.86 9.84 10.17
CA ILE A 195 -11.89 10.88 10.04
C ILE A 195 -11.37 12.21 10.60
N ASN A 196 -10.74 12.16 11.78
CA ASN A 196 -10.11 13.36 12.39
C ASN A 196 -8.96 13.91 11.53
N ALA A 197 -8.18 13.04 10.86
CA ALA A 197 -7.12 13.46 9.95
C ALA A 197 -7.66 14.16 8.69
N LEU A 198 -8.86 13.80 8.23
CA LEU A 198 -9.53 14.44 7.12
C LEU A 198 -10.25 15.73 7.50
N HIS A 199 -10.49 15.94 8.79
CA HIS A 199 -11.15 17.15 9.29
C HIS A 199 -10.21 18.36 9.13
N PRO A 200 -10.62 19.43 8.42
CA PRO A 200 -9.81 20.62 8.28
C PRO A 200 -9.59 21.26 9.66
N SER A 201 -8.36 21.37 10.08
CA SER A 201 -8.03 22.04 11.34
C SER A 201 -8.40 23.51 11.29
N MET A 202 -8.95 24.04 12.39
CA MET A 202 -9.20 25.50 12.51
C MET A 202 -7.90 26.31 12.49
N SER A 203 -6.78 25.69 12.86
CA SER A 203 -5.48 26.35 12.96
C SER A 203 -4.67 26.31 11.66
N SER A 204 -5.03 25.47 10.70
CA SER A 204 -4.35 25.40 9.40
C SER A 204 -5.36 25.60 8.27
N ASN A 205 -4.99 26.39 7.26
CA ASN A 205 -5.78 26.52 6.03
C ASN A 205 -5.63 25.30 5.10
N VAL A 206 -4.92 24.26 5.55
CA VAL A 206 -4.61 23.09 4.75
C VAL A 206 -5.69 22.03 4.94
N VAL A 207 -6.27 21.58 3.84
CA VAL A 207 -7.19 20.44 3.80
C VAL A 207 -6.39 19.22 3.34
N ALA A 208 -6.33 18.19 4.17
CA ALA A 208 -5.73 16.92 3.75
C ALA A 208 -6.56 16.33 2.61
N CYS A 209 -5.89 15.78 1.59
CA CYS A 209 -6.52 15.20 0.41
C CYS A 209 -7.60 16.11 -0.21
N PRO A 210 -7.27 17.29 -0.74
CA PRO A 210 -8.25 18.29 -1.16
C PRO A 210 -9.16 17.79 -2.32
N LYS A 211 -8.70 16.78 -3.08
CA LYS A 211 -9.43 16.17 -4.19
C LYS A 211 -10.18 14.90 -3.81
N LEU A 212 -10.29 14.58 -2.52
CA LEU A 212 -10.99 13.38 -2.05
C LEU A 212 -12.50 13.53 -2.31
N GLU A 213 -12.99 12.72 -3.24
CA GLU A 213 -14.37 12.69 -3.71
C GLU A 213 -15.19 11.57 -3.05
N GLU A 214 -14.55 10.47 -2.70
CA GLU A 214 -15.22 9.25 -2.23
C GLU A 214 -14.59 8.72 -0.95
N LEU A 215 -15.41 8.52 0.07
CA LEU A 215 -15.04 7.88 1.32
C LEU A 215 -15.87 6.62 1.52
N ILE A 216 -15.21 5.48 1.72
CA ILE A 216 -15.85 4.18 1.95
C ILE A 216 -15.36 3.67 3.31
N LEU A 217 -16.30 3.42 4.21
CA LEU A 217 -16.07 2.89 5.54
C LEU A 217 -16.75 1.54 5.65
N VAL A 218 -15.98 0.46 5.82
CA VAL A 218 -16.50 -0.89 6.06
C VAL A 218 -16.18 -1.25 7.50
N LEU A 219 -17.20 -1.29 8.34
CA LEU A 219 -17.10 -1.43 9.78
C LEU A 219 -17.44 -2.86 10.24
N ARG A 220 -16.71 -3.37 11.22
CA ARG A 220 -17.09 -4.60 11.94
C ARG A 220 -18.19 -4.30 12.96
N THR A 221 -18.89 -5.35 13.40
CA THR A 221 -20.00 -5.27 14.36
C THR A 221 -19.64 -4.61 15.70
N HIS A 222 -18.37 -4.64 16.08
CA HIS A 222 -17.88 -4.07 17.35
C HIS A 222 -17.11 -2.76 17.20
N GLU A 223 -16.94 -2.28 15.96
CA GLU A 223 -16.26 -1.01 15.70
C GLU A 223 -17.22 0.15 15.92
N THR A 224 -16.87 1.04 16.82
CA THR A 224 -17.65 2.25 17.10
C THR A 224 -17.15 3.39 16.26
N LEU A 225 -17.99 3.89 15.37
CA LEU A 225 -17.78 5.15 14.68
C LEU A 225 -18.97 6.06 15.01
N GLU A 226 -18.69 7.20 15.61
CA GLU A 226 -19.70 8.22 15.78
C GLU A 226 -20.00 8.88 14.44
N ILE A 227 -21.22 8.70 13.96
CA ILE A 227 -21.65 9.32 12.68
C ILE A 227 -21.55 10.82 12.75
N LYS A 228 -21.70 11.40 13.94
CA LYS A 228 -21.50 12.82 14.18
C LYS A 228 -20.10 13.28 13.72
N ASP A 229 -19.04 12.50 13.97
CA ASP A 229 -17.69 12.85 13.54
C ASP A 229 -17.58 12.91 12.01
N VAL A 230 -18.23 11.95 11.32
CA VAL A 230 -18.27 11.94 9.83
C VAL A 230 -19.04 13.16 9.31
N MET A 231 -20.14 13.52 9.96
CA MET A 231 -20.95 14.68 9.57
C MET A 231 -20.19 15.98 9.77
N GLU A 232 -19.57 16.17 10.94
CA GLU A 232 -18.79 17.37 11.25
C GLU A 232 -17.61 17.53 10.29
N MET A 233 -16.90 16.44 10.01
CA MET A 233 -15.80 16.42 9.05
C MET A 233 -16.31 16.76 7.65
N ALA A 234 -17.41 16.15 7.19
CA ALA A 234 -17.98 16.42 5.86
C ALA A 234 -18.45 17.86 5.70
N ALA A 235 -19.10 18.42 6.74
CA ALA A 235 -19.53 19.82 6.79
C ALA A 235 -18.32 20.76 6.73
N ALA A 236 -17.30 20.50 7.54
CA ALA A 236 -16.08 21.31 7.58
C ALA A 236 -15.32 21.29 6.24
N ARG A 237 -15.26 20.13 5.57
CA ARG A 237 -14.67 20.04 4.23
C ARG A 237 -15.48 20.78 3.18
N ALA A 238 -16.82 20.63 3.20
CA ALA A 238 -17.71 21.33 2.27
C ALA A 238 -17.58 22.84 2.39
N SER A 239 -17.47 23.39 3.60
CA SER A 239 -17.27 24.84 3.83
C SER A 239 -15.94 25.36 3.25
N ARG A 240 -14.96 24.47 3.04
CA ARG A 240 -13.67 24.78 2.43
C ARG A 240 -13.58 24.43 0.95
N GLY A 241 -14.70 24.09 0.30
CA GLY A 241 -14.76 23.74 -1.12
C GLY A 241 -14.26 22.34 -1.47
N ALA A 242 -13.97 21.48 -0.47
CA ALA A 242 -13.51 20.09 -0.64
C ALA A 242 -14.62 19.08 -0.36
N LYS A 243 -15.83 19.32 -0.92
CA LYS A 243 -17.01 18.51 -0.68
C LYS A 243 -16.87 17.10 -1.24
N PHE A 244 -17.32 16.10 -0.46
CA PHE A 244 -17.43 14.72 -0.94
C PHE A 244 -18.53 14.58 -2.00
N ARG A 245 -18.24 13.77 -3.00
CA ARG A 245 -19.25 13.29 -3.95
C ARG A 245 -20.03 12.13 -3.35
N SER A 246 -19.34 11.20 -2.67
CA SER A 246 -19.95 10.01 -2.11
C SER A 246 -19.35 9.67 -0.75
N VAL A 247 -20.21 9.31 0.20
CA VAL A 247 -19.83 8.65 1.44
C VAL A 247 -20.64 7.36 1.55
N ARG A 248 -19.93 6.22 1.65
CA ARG A 248 -20.53 4.91 1.83
C ARG A 248 -20.11 4.38 3.19
N ILE A 249 -21.09 3.97 4.01
CA ILE A 249 -20.85 3.34 5.30
C ILE A 249 -21.55 1.99 5.30
N VAL A 250 -20.75 0.93 5.45
CA VAL A 250 -21.17 -0.46 5.36
C VAL A 250 -20.86 -1.12 6.70
N GLY A 251 -21.82 -1.82 7.28
CA GLY A 251 -21.65 -2.49 8.56
C GLY A 251 -22.92 -3.15 9.04
N SER A 252 -22.95 -3.65 10.28
CA SER A 252 -24.17 -4.22 10.87
C SER A 252 -25.20 -3.12 11.12
N ASN A 253 -26.49 -3.50 11.05
CA ASN A 253 -27.61 -2.57 11.27
C ASN A 253 -27.58 -1.86 12.64
N GLU A 254 -26.91 -2.44 13.63
CA GLU A 254 -26.77 -1.85 14.97
C GLU A 254 -25.79 -0.65 14.98
N VAL A 255 -24.83 -0.64 14.06
CA VAL A 255 -23.81 0.42 13.95
C VAL A 255 -24.33 1.62 13.13
N ILE A 256 -25.38 1.42 12.32
CA ILE A 256 -25.83 2.38 11.32
C ILE A 256 -27.19 2.99 11.71
N GLN A 257 -27.36 3.53 12.91
CA GLN A 257 -28.44 4.47 13.19
C GLN A 257 -28.04 5.88 12.69
N ILE A 258 -28.01 6.03 11.37
CA ILE A 258 -27.57 7.29 10.74
C ILE A 258 -28.78 8.14 10.46
N ASP A 259 -28.76 9.37 10.91
CA ASP A 259 -29.52 10.42 10.25
C ASP A 259 -28.86 10.77 8.89
N SER A 260 -29.12 9.88 7.92
CA SER A 260 -28.59 10.04 6.56
C SER A 260 -29.05 11.35 5.90
N LEU A 261 -30.12 11.98 6.40
CA LEU A 261 -30.67 13.22 5.91
C LEU A 261 -29.73 14.39 6.22
N GLU A 262 -29.17 14.44 7.42
CA GLU A 262 -28.20 15.47 7.78
C GLU A 262 -26.90 15.34 6.98
N LEU A 263 -26.37 14.12 6.81
CA LEU A 263 -25.16 13.91 6.02
C LEU A 263 -25.36 14.31 4.53
N LYS A 264 -26.56 14.10 3.96
CA LYS A 264 -26.91 14.49 2.59
C LYS A 264 -26.84 16.01 2.34
N LYS A 265 -26.89 16.84 3.37
CA LYS A 265 -26.67 18.30 3.21
C LYS A 265 -25.23 18.61 2.77
N HIS A 266 -24.28 17.77 3.15
CA HIS A 266 -22.83 17.99 2.96
C HIS A 266 -22.21 17.06 1.92
N VAL A 267 -22.90 16.00 1.51
CA VAL A 267 -22.44 14.96 0.58
C VAL A 267 -23.50 14.77 -0.52
N LEU A 268 -23.09 14.54 -1.76
CA LEU A 268 -24.04 14.36 -2.86
C LEU A 268 -24.75 12.99 -2.80
N HIS A 269 -24.00 11.93 -2.49
CA HIS A 269 -24.50 10.57 -2.39
C HIS A 269 -24.11 9.96 -1.07
N VAL A 270 -25.09 9.49 -0.30
CA VAL A 270 -24.89 8.79 0.95
C VAL A 270 -25.52 7.40 0.82
N GLU A 271 -24.72 6.37 1.03
CA GLU A 271 -25.14 4.98 1.04
C GLU A 271 -24.79 4.37 2.40
N CYS A 272 -25.81 3.82 3.06
CA CYS A 272 -25.64 3.14 4.34
C CYS A 272 -26.40 1.82 4.26
N GLY A 273 -25.74 0.72 4.63
CA GLY A 273 -26.38 -0.58 4.54
C GLY A 273 -25.52 -1.70 5.10
N PRO A 274 -26.10 -2.91 5.19
CA PRO A 274 -25.35 -4.09 5.57
C PRO A 274 -24.24 -4.36 4.54
N ASP A 275 -23.21 -5.04 4.99
CA ASP A 275 -22.15 -5.52 4.12
C ASP A 275 -22.74 -6.59 3.17
N VAL A 276 -23.08 -6.19 1.95
CA VAL A 276 -23.53 -7.07 0.87
C VAL A 276 -22.34 -7.60 0.04
N GLY A 277 -21.20 -7.80 0.71
CA GLY A 277 -20.01 -8.35 0.07
C GLY A 277 -19.42 -7.37 -0.93
N ILE A 278 -18.93 -6.23 -0.47
CA ILE A 278 -17.90 -5.54 -1.23
C ILE A 278 -16.80 -6.59 -1.39
N PRO A 279 -16.50 -7.02 -2.63
CA PRO A 279 -15.57 -8.12 -2.81
C PRO A 279 -14.28 -7.71 -2.09
N TYR A 280 -13.99 -8.41 -1.01
CA TYR A 280 -12.66 -8.47 -0.47
C TYR A 280 -11.82 -8.87 -1.68
N TYR A 281 -11.03 -7.98 -2.21
CA TYR A 281 -10.06 -8.35 -3.22
C TYR A 281 -9.03 -9.21 -2.51
N ASP A 282 -9.49 -10.40 -2.17
CA ASP A 282 -8.64 -11.48 -1.73
C ASP A 282 -7.66 -11.73 -2.86
N SER A 283 -6.43 -11.69 -2.49
CA SER A 283 -5.26 -11.88 -3.35
C SER A 283 -5.15 -13.30 -3.91
N GLY A 284 -6.27 -13.96 -4.14
CA GLY A 284 -6.41 -15.34 -4.60
C GLY A 284 -6.36 -15.54 -6.10
N ASP A 285 -5.69 -14.71 -6.87
CA ASP A 285 -5.24 -15.10 -8.20
C ASP A 285 -3.86 -15.77 -8.13
N GLU A 286 -3.80 -16.87 -7.38
CA GLU A 286 -2.83 -17.94 -7.58
C GLU A 286 -3.41 -18.89 -8.63
N SER A 287 -3.18 -18.62 -9.91
CA SER A 287 -3.27 -19.62 -10.97
C SER A 287 -2.19 -19.35 -12.02
#